data_eed021c809a4895674689151f7d49b26
#
_entry.id   eed021c809a4895674689151f7d49b26
#
_cell.length_a   1.000
_cell.length_b   1.000
_cell.length_c   1.000
_cell.angle_alpha   90.00
_cell.angle_beta   90.00
_cell.angle_gamma   90.00
#
_symmetry.space_group_name_H-M   'P 1'
#
loop_
_entity.id
_entity.type
_entity.pdbx_description
1 polymer ?
#
loop_
_entity_poly.entity_id
_entity_poly.type
_entity_poly.pdbx_seq_one_letter_code
_entity_poly.pdbx_strand_id
1 'polypeptide(L)'
;MTLSILLQTSSSPTNIYAIITPFALGFMMLEIGLAWYYKRNLITFQESLANFGTALGNQTTNVLVAAGVYVIYGYLWENYRLISHIEMNFFTYFILFLSVDFIFYWVHRWGHHINIMWAAHSPHHSAEEMNFFVALRASVTQRLFSFFFFWPLTIIGFKPSDIYIITGIHLFQAFLHHTELIRKLWRPIELLFTTPSHHRVHHGVNFKYLDKNFGEFLIIWDRIFGTFEEETDKVVYGMYSHPQSWNPININFHYYKILWKESVAAPYTLDKFKLWFMPLGWVPRGLSPKPTLVEITTQNQHRFQTVMFPNAKPYLIVHAVLGILLMMMVIKGDSPWSISERWIGAILLWHQIINWSGILESKRWVFTSEIIRIILTVFAVYVFSSLLTWQILLLIILASGSIVWCWRYFRA
;
A
#
# COMPACT_ATOMS: atom_id res chain seq x y z
N MET A 1 4.06 -10.70 31.61
CA MET A 1 3.17 -9.57 31.31
C MET A 1 2.39 -9.93 30.04
N THR A 2 1.08 -10.11 30.11
CA THR A 2 0.29 -10.60 28.97
C THR A 2 0.07 -9.47 27.95
N LEU A 3 0.04 -9.79 26.66
CA LEU A 3 -0.19 -8.85 25.54
C LEU A 3 -1.42 -7.94 25.77
N SER A 4 -2.42 -8.46 26.51
CA SER A 4 -3.63 -7.71 26.89
C SER A 4 -3.36 -6.54 27.84
N ILE A 5 -2.38 -6.64 28.74
CA ILE A 5 -2.01 -5.58 29.69
C ILE A 5 -1.25 -4.47 28.95
N LEU A 6 -0.37 -4.81 28.00
CA LEU A 6 0.36 -3.83 27.18
C LEU A 6 -0.57 -3.02 26.26
N LEU A 7 -1.66 -3.62 25.79
CA LEU A 7 -2.66 -2.93 24.98
C LEU A 7 -3.61 -2.01 25.80
N GLN A 8 -3.71 -2.22 27.12
CA GLN A 8 -4.56 -1.43 28.01
C GLN A 8 -3.86 -0.27 28.72
N THR A 9 -2.53 -0.29 28.84
CA THR A 9 -1.77 0.71 29.64
C THR A 9 -1.15 1.83 28.82
N SER A 10 -1.15 1.77 27.48
CA SER A 10 -0.78 2.89 26.63
C SER A 10 -2.04 3.71 26.33
N SER A 11 -2.08 4.97 26.77
CA SER A 11 -2.92 5.98 26.11
C SER A 11 -2.72 5.77 24.61
N SER A 12 -3.77 5.37 23.89
CA SER A 12 -3.67 5.05 22.46
C SER A 12 -2.96 6.22 21.77
N PRO A 13 -1.84 5.98 21.07
CA PRO A 13 -1.15 7.09 20.39
C PRO A 13 -2.19 7.77 19.52
N THR A 14 -2.21 9.11 19.52
CA THR A 14 -3.10 9.89 18.67
C THR A 14 -3.07 9.25 17.30
N ASN A 15 -4.21 8.70 16.86
CA ASN A 15 -4.23 7.92 15.61
C ASN A 15 -4.06 8.88 14.44
N ILE A 16 -2.79 9.17 14.12
CA ILE A 16 -2.41 10.10 13.05
C ILE A 16 -3.11 9.77 11.73
N TYR A 17 -3.37 8.49 11.47
CA TYR A 17 -4.09 8.07 10.26
C TYR A 17 -5.56 8.49 10.31
N ALA A 18 -6.20 8.51 11.47
CA ALA A 18 -7.57 9.01 11.61
C ALA A 18 -7.67 10.50 11.28
N ILE A 19 -6.59 11.26 11.60
CA ILE A 19 -6.50 12.69 11.25
C ILE A 19 -6.23 12.87 9.76
N ILE A 20 -5.30 12.10 9.18
CA ILE A 20 -4.84 12.24 7.79
C ILE A 20 -5.89 11.74 6.78
N THR A 21 -6.63 10.67 7.11
CA THR A 21 -7.55 10.01 6.18
C THR A 21 -8.61 10.95 5.58
N PRO A 22 -9.29 11.83 6.34
CA PRO A 22 -10.25 12.77 5.75
C PRO A 22 -9.61 13.73 4.73
N PHE A 23 -8.38 14.19 4.99
CA PHE A 23 -7.65 15.04 4.06
C PHE A 23 -7.26 14.27 2.79
N ALA A 24 -6.76 13.04 2.93
CA ALA A 24 -6.43 12.19 1.79
C ALA A 24 -7.66 11.94 0.91
N LEU A 25 -8.80 11.61 1.50
CA LEU A 25 -10.07 11.45 0.76
C LEU A 25 -10.49 12.77 0.08
N GLY A 26 -10.34 13.91 0.76
CA GLY A 26 -10.61 15.23 0.18
C GLY A 26 -9.74 15.52 -1.05
N PHE A 27 -8.43 15.25 -0.97
CA PHE A 27 -7.51 15.40 -2.11
C PHE A 27 -7.84 14.45 -3.27
N MET A 28 -8.20 13.20 -2.98
CA MET A 28 -8.64 12.26 -4.02
C MET A 28 -9.89 12.75 -4.74
N MET A 29 -10.90 13.23 -4.00
CA MET A 29 -12.12 13.79 -4.59
C MET A 29 -11.82 15.06 -5.39
N LEU A 30 -10.93 15.91 -4.91
CA LEU A 30 -10.47 17.10 -5.63
C LEU A 30 -9.76 16.71 -6.93
N GLU A 31 -8.87 15.71 -6.91
CA GLU A 31 -8.18 15.23 -8.12
C GLU A 31 -9.16 14.68 -9.15
N ILE A 32 -10.14 13.86 -8.73
CA ILE A 32 -11.21 13.38 -9.61
C ILE A 32 -11.95 14.54 -10.24
N GLY A 33 -12.37 15.55 -9.44
CA GLY A 33 -13.10 16.72 -9.90
C GLY A 33 -12.28 17.56 -10.89
N LEU A 34 -11.02 17.81 -10.60
CA LEU A 34 -10.12 18.56 -11.47
C LEU A 34 -9.79 17.79 -12.76
N ALA A 35 -9.53 16.47 -12.67
CA ALA A 35 -9.30 15.64 -13.86
C ALA A 35 -10.53 15.65 -14.79
N TRP A 36 -11.74 15.57 -14.22
CA TRP A 36 -12.98 15.67 -14.97
C TRP A 36 -13.15 17.07 -15.59
N TYR A 37 -12.96 18.14 -14.80
CA TYR A 37 -13.09 19.52 -15.26
C TYR A 37 -12.12 19.86 -16.41
N TYR A 38 -10.85 19.45 -16.28
CA TYR A 38 -9.81 19.66 -17.30
C TYR A 38 -9.83 18.60 -18.42
N LYS A 39 -10.78 17.65 -18.42
CA LYS A 39 -10.91 16.55 -19.39
C LYS A 39 -9.61 15.74 -19.54
N ARG A 40 -8.90 15.51 -18.42
CA ARG A 40 -7.68 14.71 -18.39
C ARG A 40 -8.00 13.27 -18.01
N ASN A 41 -7.58 12.32 -18.82
CA ASN A 41 -7.73 10.88 -18.57
C ASN A 41 -6.61 10.37 -17.63
N LEU A 42 -6.62 10.83 -16.37
CA LEU A 42 -5.62 10.47 -15.36
C LEU A 42 -6.04 9.27 -14.51
N ILE A 43 -7.31 8.91 -14.52
CA ILE A 43 -7.90 7.98 -13.56
C ILE A 43 -8.77 6.99 -14.34
N THR A 44 -8.40 5.71 -14.35
CA THR A 44 -9.26 4.65 -14.85
C THR A 44 -9.98 3.96 -13.69
N PHE A 45 -11.21 3.54 -13.93
CA PHE A 45 -12.03 2.90 -12.90
C PHE A 45 -11.41 1.59 -12.38
N GLN A 46 -10.88 0.76 -13.30
CA GLN A 46 -10.35 -0.55 -12.96
C GLN A 46 -9.10 -0.44 -12.08
N GLU A 47 -8.14 0.39 -12.48
CA GLU A 47 -6.92 0.58 -11.72
C GLU A 47 -7.18 1.27 -10.38
N SER A 48 -8.02 2.30 -10.36
CA SER A 48 -8.40 2.98 -9.11
C SER A 48 -9.10 2.06 -8.12
N LEU A 49 -10.00 1.19 -8.59
CA LEU A 49 -10.67 0.23 -7.72
C LEU A 49 -9.70 -0.85 -7.22
N ALA A 50 -8.77 -1.32 -8.05
CA ALA A 50 -7.73 -2.27 -7.63
C ALA A 50 -6.80 -1.65 -6.58
N ASN A 51 -6.38 -0.39 -6.77
CA ASN A 51 -5.58 0.37 -5.81
C ASN A 51 -6.34 0.56 -4.49
N PHE A 52 -7.58 0.99 -4.56
CA PHE A 52 -8.44 1.18 -3.39
C PHE A 52 -8.70 -0.13 -2.65
N GLY A 53 -8.99 -1.22 -3.36
CA GLY A 53 -9.13 -2.55 -2.77
C GLY A 53 -7.86 -3.00 -2.05
N THR A 54 -6.69 -2.81 -2.66
CA THR A 54 -5.40 -3.09 -2.03
C THR A 54 -5.23 -2.28 -0.74
N ALA A 55 -5.63 -1.00 -0.72
CA ALA A 55 -5.59 -0.16 0.47
C ALA A 55 -6.48 -0.68 1.60
N LEU A 56 -7.71 -1.08 1.29
CA LEU A 56 -8.63 -1.65 2.28
C LEU A 56 -8.06 -2.92 2.93
N GLY A 57 -7.53 -3.84 2.10
CA GLY A 57 -6.88 -5.06 2.58
C GLY A 57 -5.64 -4.76 3.41
N ASN A 58 -4.80 -3.84 2.95
CA ASN A 58 -3.61 -3.41 3.69
C ASN A 58 -3.94 -2.79 5.03
N GLN A 59 -4.91 -1.90 5.11
CA GLN A 59 -5.24 -1.24 6.39
C GLN A 59 -5.67 -2.24 7.45
N THR A 60 -6.48 -3.25 7.10
CA THR A 60 -6.88 -4.28 8.04
C THR A 60 -5.70 -5.13 8.53
N THR A 61 -4.77 -5.48 7.64
CA THR A 61 -3.57 -6.26 7.99
C THR A 61 -2.55 -5.41 8.75
N ASN A 62 -2.32 -4.17 8.30
CA ASN A 62 -1.31 -3.28 8.86
C ASN A 62 -1.61 -2.81 10.27
N VAL A 63 -2.89 -2.63 10.64
CA VAL A 63 -3.24 -2.29 12.02
C VAL A 63 -2.77 -3.38 12.99
N LEU A 64 -2.89 -4.64 12.59
CA LEU A 64 -2.46 -5.78 13.41
C LEU A 64 -0.92 -5.88 13.47
N VAL A 65 -0.24 -5.64 12.34
CA VAL A 65 1.23 -5.61 12.27
C VAL A 65 1.80 -4.40 13.03
N ALA A 66 1.22 -3.22 12.84
CA ALA A 66 1.67 -2.00 13.52
C ALA A 66 1.54 -2.11 15.04
N ALA A 67 0.49 -2.74 15.55
CA ALA A 67 0.32 -3.00 16.97
C ALA A 67 1.47 -3.87 17.51
N GLY A 68 1.86 -4.93 16.79
CA GLY A 68 2.99 -5.79 17.15
C GLY A 68 4.32 -5.03 17.15
N VAL A 69 4.57 -4.22 16.12
CA VAL A 69 5.79 -3.40 16.01
C VAL A 69 5.85 -2.37 17.14
N TYR A 70 4.72 -1.73 17.46
CA TYR A 70 4.65 -0.75 18.55
C TYR A 70 4.99 -1.38 19.90
N VAL A 71 4.51 -2.60 20.17
CA VAL A 71 4.84 -3.37 21.38
C VAL A 71 6.35 -3.68 21.45
N ILE A 72 6.94 -4.13 20.32
CA ILE A 72 8.38 -4.41 20.25
C ILE A 72 9.18 -3.14 20.50
N TYR A 73 8.81 -2.03 19.90
CA TYR A 73 9.50 -0.73 20.10
C TYR A 73 9.35 -0.24 21.52
N GLY A 74 8.17 -0.39 22.15
CA GLY A 74 7.95 -0.10 23.56
C GLY A 74 8.89 -0.89 24.46
N TYR A 75 8.98 -2.21 24.21
CA TYR A 75 9.89 -3.08 24.95
C TYR A 75 11.37 -2.68 24.78
N LEU A 76 11.78 -2.35 23.56
CA LEU A 76 13.15 -1.87 23.30
C LEU A 76 13.41 -0.54 23.99
N TRP A 77 12.49 0.39 23.94
CA TRP A 77 12.60 1.68 24.59
C TRP A 77 12.66 1.57 26.11
N GLU A 78 11.82 0.75 26.72
CA GLU A 78 11.80 0.56 28.17
C GLU A 78 13.08 -0.07 28.72
N ASN A 79 13.64 -1.06 28.01
CA ASN A 79 14.71 -1.89 28.53
C ASN A 79 16.10 -1.55 27.98
N TYR A 80 16.21 -0.93 26.81
CA TYR A 80 17.51 -0.79 26.10
C TYR A 80 17.82 0.64 25.64
N ARG A 81 16.99 1.66 25.98
CA ARG A 81 17.31 3.05 25.61
C ARG A 81 18.60 3.53 26.23
N LEU A 82 19.43 4.18 25.43
CA LEU A 82 20.71 4.74 25.84
C LEU A 82 20.54 6.09 26.58
N ILE A 83 19.60 6.90 26.12
CA ILE A 83 19.26 8.18 26.73
C ILE A 83 17.95 7.99 27.50
N SER A 84 18.02 8.08 28.83
CA SER A 84 16.88 7.81 29.71
C SER A 84 15.74 8.79 29.52
N HIS A 85 16.03 10.05 29.15
CA HIS A 85 15.05 11.10 28.89
C HIS A 85 15.54 12.01 27.77
N ILE A 86 14.75 12.09 26.69
CA ILE A 86 14.90 13.11 25.65
C ILE A 86 13.77 14.11 25.83
N GLU A 87 14.15 15.35 26.11
CA GLU A 87 13.18 16.45 26.14
C GLU A 87 12.75 16.78 24.71
N MET A 88 11.45 16.63 24.43
CA MET A 88 10.90 16.89 23.09
C MET A 88 10.61 18.39 22.94
N ASN A 89 11.52 19.07 22.25
CA ASN A 89 11.42 20.46 21.83
C ASN A 89 11.59 20.56 20.30
N PHE A 90 11.53 21.76 19.74
CA PHE A 90 11.67 21.96 18.29
C PHE A 90 12.93 21.31 17.71
N PHE A 91 14.07 21.42 18.37
CA PHE A 91 15.34 20.90 17.88
C PHE A 91 15.37 19.36 17.90
N THR A 92 14.91 18.73 18.97
CA THR A 92 14.85 17.26 19.07
C THR A 92 13.81 16.65 18.12
N TYR A 93 12.67 17.31 17.90
CA TYR A 93 11.73 16.92 16.84
C TYR A 93 12.33 17.08 15.46
N PHE A 94 13.10 18.12 15.20
CA PHE A 94 13.79 18.32 13.93
C PHE A 94 14.84 17.23 13.66
N ILE A 95 15.63 16.84 14.68
CA ILE A 95 16.57 15.72 14.59
C ILE A 95 15.83 14.42 14.31
N LEU A 96 14.74 14.15 15.05
CA LEU A 96 13.93 12.95 14.80
C LEU A 96 13.36 12.94 13.39
N PHE A 97 12.85 14.08 12.91
CA PHE A 97 12.33 14.23 11.55
C PHE A 97 13.41 13.91 10.51
N LEU A 98 14.60 14.49 10.61
CA LEU A 98 15.70 14.21 9.68
C LEU A 98 16.16 12.75 9.76
N SER A 99 16.18 12.17 10.96
CA SER A 99 16.56 10.76 11.16
C SER A 99 15.56 9.81 10.51
N VAL A 100 14.26 10.08 10.65
CA VAL A 100 13.20 9.31 10.02
C VAL A 100 13.28 9.43 8.49
N ASP A 101 13.47 10.64 7.96
CA ASP A 101 13.59 10.90 6.53
C ASP A 101 14.82 10.21 5.91
N PHE A 102 15.97 10.25 6.62
CA PHE A 102 17.18 9.55 6.22
C PHE A 102 16.99 8.02 6.18
N ILE A 103 16.31 7.45 7.19
CA ILE A 103 16.01 6.01 7.22
C ILE A 103 15.07 5.66 6.07
N PHE A 104 14.02 6.46 5.79
CA PHE A 104 13.14 6.25 4.66
C PHE A 104 13.89 6.23 3.34
N TYR A 105 14.78 7.20 3.09
CA TYR A 105 15.61 7.22 1.89
C TYR A 105 16.35 5.89 1.68
N TRP A 106 17.05 5.38 2.71
CA TRP A 106 17.81 4.15 2.59
C TRP A 106 16.91 2.91 2.43
N VAL A 107 15.83 2.83 3.19
CA VAL A 107 14.86 1.72 3.08
C VAL A 107 14.24 1.70 1.68
N HIS A 108 13.89 2.86 1.15
CA HIS A 108 13.33 3.01 -0.18
C HIS A 108 14.36 2.61 -1.26
N ARG A 109 15.57 3.12 -1.16
CA ARG A 109 16.68 2.74 -2.06
C ARG A 109 16.96 1.23 -2.02
N TRP A 110 17.01 0.63 -0.85
CA TRP A 110 17.14 -0.83 -0.73
C TRP A 110 15.92 -1.57 -1.26
N GLY A 111 14.75 -0.98 -1.16
CA GLY A 111 13.52 -1.47 -1.79
C GLY A 111 13.66 -1.67 -3.30
N HIS A 112 14.46 -0.86 -3.97
CA HIS A 112 14.74 -0.96 -5.40
C HIS A 112 15.98 -1.82 -5.74
N HIS A 113 16.84 -2.12 -4.78
CA HIS A 113 18.11 -2.79 -5.06
C HIS A 113 18.17 -4.24 -4.56
N ILE A 114 17.43 -4.61 -3.51
CA ILE A 114 17.48 -5.94 -2.90
C ILE A 114 16.22 -6.72 -3.26
N ASN A 115 16.38 -7.92 -3.82
CA ASN A 115 15.28 -8.72 -4.36
C ASN A 115 14.08 -8.89 -3.42
N ILE A 116 14.29 -9.27 -2.14
CA ILE A 116 13.18 -9.45 -1.19
C ILE A 116 12.49 -8.13 -0.83
N MET A 117 13.24 -7.03 -0.77
CA MET A 117 12.70 -5.71 -0.50
C MET A 117 11.95 -5.16 -1.71
N TRP A 118 12.46 -5.40 -2.94
CA TRP A 118 11.73 -5.11 -4.16
C TRP A 118 10.46 -5.93 -4.27
N ALA A 119 10.46 -7.20 -3.88
CA ALA A 119 9.26 -8.02 -3.84
C ALA A 119 8.16 -7.40 -2.95
N ALA A 120 8.55 -6.74 -1.86
CA ALA A 120 7.65 -6.00 -1.00
C ALA A 120 7.25 -4.63 -1.56
N HIS A 121 8.08 -4.00 -2.39
CA HIS A 121 7.86 -2.65 -2.92
C HIS A 121 7.26 -2.63 -4.34
N SER A 122 7.55 -3.63 -5.15
CA SER A 122 7.10 -3.74 -6.54
C SER A 122 5.57 -3.65 -6.76
N PRO A 123 4.69 -4.08 -5.83
CA PRO A 123 3.26 -3.83 -5.98
C PRO A 123 2.93 -2.36 -6.14
N HIS A 124 3.63 -1.46 -5.43
CA HIS A 124 3.47 -0.02 -5.53
C HIS A 124 3.83 0.51 -6.93
N HIS A 125 4.93 0.05 -7.49
CA HIS A 125 5.38 0.41 -8.84
C HIS A 125 4.62 -0.29 -9.97
N SER A 126 3.75 -1.26 -9.67
CA SER A 126 2.98 -1.95 -10.70
C SER A 126 1.78 -1.15 -11.24
N ALA A 127 1.48 0.01 -10.69
CA ALA A 127 0.48 0.92 -11.24
C ALA A 127 0.97 1.55 -12.55
N GLU A 128 0.08 1.63 -13.53
CA GLU A 128 0.37 2.22 -14.85
C GLU A 128 -0.19 3.64 -15.00
N GLU A 129 -0.62 4.22 -13.90
CA GLU A 129 -1.10 5.59 -13.75
C GLU A 129 -0.33 6.32 -12.66
N MET A 130 -0.51 7.65 -12.57
CA MET A 130 0.00 8.48 -11.48
C MET A 130 -1.11 9.40 -10.98
N ASN A 131 -1.74 9.00 -9.89
CA ASN A 131 -2.81 9.73 -9.20
C ASN A 131 -2.87 9.29 -7.73
N PHE A 132 -3.66 9.98 -6.92
CA PHE A 132 -3.72 9.68 -5.48
C PHE A 132 -4.21 8.26 -5.14
N PHE A 133 -4.90 7.57 -6.04
CA PHE A 133 -5.21 6.15 -5.83
C PHE A 133 -3.96 5.26 -5.87
N VAL A 134 -2.95 5.63 -6.65
CA VAL A 134 -1.68 4.89 -6.73
C VAL A 134 -0.93 4.93 -5.40
N ALA A 135 -0.97 6.05 -4.67
CA ALA A 135 -0.40 6.16 -3.33
C ALA A 135 -0.96 5.10 -2.35
N LEU A 136 -2.19 4.65 -2.59
CA LEU A 136 -2.85 3.63 -1.77
C LEU A 136 -2.39 2.20 -2.09
N ARG A 137 -1.70 1.98 -3.23
CA ARG A 137 -1.25 0.66 -3.68
C ARG A 137 0.03 0.22 -2.96
N ALA A 138 -0.02 0.13 -1.65
CA ALA A 138 1.08 -0.40 -0.85
C ALA A 138 0.94 -1.91 -0.62
N SER A 139 2.04 -2.65 -0.60
CA SER A 139 2.06 -4.08 -0.32
C SER A 139 1.81 -4.37 1.16
N VAL A 140 1.18 -5.52 1.46
CA VAL A 140 1.01 -6.01 2.84
C VAL A 140 2.35 -6.29 3.54
N THR A 141 3.40 -6.59 2.78
CA THR A 141 4.73 -6.90 3.32
C THR A 141 5.64 -5.68 3.42
N GLN A 142 5.34 -4.59 2.72
CA GLN A 142 6.19 -3.40 2.69
C GLN A 142 6.41 -2.79 4.07
N ARG A 143 5.37 -2.74 4.91
CA ARG A 143 5.49 -2.17 6.26
C ARG A 143 6.33 -3.01 7.20
N LEU A 144 6.38 -4.33 7.02
CA LEU A 144 7.28 -5.19 7.79
C LEU A 144 8.73 -4.78 7.57
N PHE A 145 9.10 -4.51 6.31
CA PHE A 145 10.46 -4.07 5.99
C PHE A 145 10.72 -2.63 6.43
N SER A 146 9.82 -1.69 6.14
CA SER A 146 10.04 -0.28 6.52
C SER A 146 10.10 -0.10 8.03
N PHE A 147 9.18 -0.65 8.80
CA PHE A 147 9.22 -0.51 10.25
C PHE A 147 10.40 -1.22 10.91
N PHE A 148 10.91 -2.29 10.30
CA PHE A 148 12.08 -2.99 10.85
C PHE A 148 13.30 -2.05 11.04
N PHE A 149 13.45 -1.01 10.24
CA PHE A 149 14.62 -0.15 10.26
C PHE A 149 14.53 1.05 11.22
N PHE A 150 13.38 1.33 11.85
CA PHE A 150 13.24 2.45 12.78
C PHE A 150 13.60 2.12 14.24
N TRP A 151 13.80 0.85 14.60
CA TRP A 151 14.13 0.44 15.97
C TRP A 151 15.38 1.15 16.56
N PRO A 152 16.42 1.54 15.80
CA PRO A 152 17.58 2.23 16.37
C PRO A 152 17.19 3.54 17.06
N LEU A 153 16.16 4.23 16.56
CA LEU A 153 15.66 5.47 17.15
C LEU A 153 15.10 5.24 18.57
N THR A 154 14.47 4.07 18.80
CA THR A 154 13.98 3.71 20.15
C THR A 154 15.13 3.40 21.11
N ILE A 155 16.22 2.76 20.62
CA ILE A 155 17.44 2.51 21.40
C ILE A 155 18.17 3.82 21.74
N ILE A 156 18.20 4.78 20.83
CA ILE A 156 18.74 6.12 21.12
C ILE A 156 17.96 6.76 22.28
N GLY A 157 16.63 6.59 22.36
CA GLY A 157 15.79 7.07 23.45
C GLY A 157 14.54 7.81 23.01
N PHE A 158 14.26 7.92 21.68
CA PHE A 158 13.02 8.49 21.21
C PHE A 158 11.83 7.56 21.50
N LYS A 159 10.73 8.13 21.99
CA LYS A 159 9.52 7.36 22.28
C LYS A 159 8.91 6.79 21.00
N PRO A 160 8.39 5.54 21.02
CA PRO A 160 7.70 4.95 19.87
C PRO A 160 6.56 5.81 19.33
N SER A 161 5.83 6.53 20.21
CA SER A 161 4.78 7.47 19.82
C SER A 161 5.26 8.61 18.93
N ASP A 162 6.43 9.20 19.26
CA ASP A 162 6.99 10.33 18.51
C ASP A 162 7.50 9.86 17.14
N ILE A 163 8.16 8.71 17.09
CA ILE A 163 8.59 8.07 15.84
C ILE A 163 7.36 7.80 14.95
N TYR A 164 6.26 7.30 15.53
CA TYR A 164 5.04 6.99 14.80
C TYR A 164 4.37 8.23 14.21
N ILE A 165 4.32 9.33 14.96
CA ILE A 165 3.77 10.61 14.49
C ILE A 165 4.61 11.15 13.32
N ILE A 166 5.93 11.22 13.47
CA ILE A 166 6.83 11.74 12.43
C ILE A 166 6.76 10.85 11.17
N THR A 167 6.74 9.52 11.34
CA THR A 167 6.55 8.58 10.21
C THR A 167 5.21 8.81 9.51
N GLY A 168 4.13 9.10 10.26
CA GLY A 168 2.83 9.43 9.68
C GLY A 168 2.85 10.70 8.83
N ILE A 169 3.59 11.74 9.26
CA ILE A 169 3.79 12.98 8.49
C ILE A 169 4.50 12.69 7.16
N HIS A 170 5.57 11.87 7.17
CA HIS A 170 6.28 11.48 5.96
C HIS A 170 5.37 10.71 4.99
N LEU A 171 4.61 9.74 5.49
CA LEU A 171 3.67 8.96 4.66
C LEU A 171 2.56 9.82 4.05
N PHE A 172 2.13 10.88 4.75
CA PHE A 172 1.17 11.83 4.20
C PHE A 172 1.79 12.68 3.08
N GLN A 173 3.02 13.13 3.27
CA GLN A 173 3.76 13.85 2.24
C GLN A 173 3.96 12.95 1.00
N ALA A 174 4.38 11.69 1.19
CA ALA A 174 4.48 10.71 0.12
C ALA A 174 3.17 10.53 -0.66
N PHE A 175 2.03 10.48 0.05
CA PHE A 175 0.72 10.46 -0.61
C PHE A 175 0.53 11.66 -1.54
N LEU A 176 0.88 12.88 -1.11
CA LEU A 176 0.70 14.10 -1.90
C LEU A 176 1.57 14.17 -3.15
N HIS A 177 2.61 13.35 -3.26
CA HIS A 177 3.47 13.29 -4.45
C HIS A 177 2.83 12.56 -5.64
N HIS A 178 1.82 11.71 -5.41
CA HIS A 178 1.22 10.86 -6.43
C HIS A 178 0.17 11.60 -7.26
N THR A 179 0.59 12.55 -8.06
CA THR A 179 -0.34 13.25 -8.97
C THR A 179 0.35 13.76 -10.22
N GLU A 180 -0.38 13.75 -11.33
CA GLU A 180 0.00 14.46 -12.57
C GLU A 180 -0.61 15.87 -12.69
N LEU A 181 -1.47 16.28 -11.76
CA LEU A 181 -2.09 17.61 -11.81
C LEU A 181 -1.09 18.72 -11.49
N ILE A 182 -0.15 18.44 -10.59
CA ILE A 182 0.91 19.36 -10.19
C ILE A 182 2.16 19.00 -11.00
N ARG A 183 2.60 19.93 -11.85
CA ARG A 183 3.84 19.76 -12.63
C ARG A 183 5.05 20.04 -11.74
N LYS A 184 5.94 20.93 -12.15
CA LYS A 184 7.05 21.40 -11.33
C LYS A 184 6.60 22.53 -10.41
N LEU A 185 7.08 22.50 -9.19
CA LEU A 185 6.91 23.57 -8.23
C LEU A 185 7.99 24.65 -8.38
N TRP A 186 7.93 25.67 -7.56
CA TRP A 186 8.94 26.72 -7.51
C TRP A 186 10.33 26.15 -7.16
N ARG A 187 11.37 26.62 -7.87
CA ARG A 187 12.73 26.04 -7.82
C ARG A 187 13.31 25.82 -6.42
N PRO A 188 13.19 26.72 -5.43
CA PRO A 188 13.67 26.46 -4.07
C PRO A 188 12.99 25.26 -3.40
N ILE A 189 11.70 25.02 -3.67
CA ILE A 189 10.97 23.84 -3.19
C ILE A 189 11.54 22.58 -3.84
N GLU A 190 11.72 22.59 -5.17
CA GLU A 190 12.31 21.48 -5.94
C GLU A 190 13.77 21.18 -5.55
N LEU A 191 14.49 22.15 -4.98
CA LEU A 191 15.87 21.92 -4.51
C LEU A 191 15.95 21.16 -3.18
N LEU A 192 14.98 21.37 -2.29
CA LEU A 192 15.01 20.86 -0.90
C LEU A 192 14.05 19.70 -0.67
N PHE A 193 12.85 19.79 -1.22
CA PHE A 193 11.76 18.87 -0.94
C PHE A 193 11.51 17.92 -2.09
N THR A 194 11.10 16.71 -1.79
CA THR A 194 10.52 15.80 -2.78
C THR A 194 9.17 16.35 -3.23
N THR A 195 8.93 16.37 -4.54
CA THR A 195 7.74 16.95 -5.17
C THR A 195 7.07 15.94 -6.08
N PRO A 196 5.84 16.18 -6.56
CA PRO A 196 5.22 15.33 -7.57
C PRO A 196 6.09 15.09 -8.81
N SER A 197 6.87 16.09 -9.26
CA SER A 197 7.80 15.94 -10.38
C SER A 197 8.89 14.89 -10.08
N HIS A 198 9.51 14.96 -8.91
CA HIS A 198 10.54 14.00 -8.50
C HIS A 198 9.97 12.59 -8.35
N HIS A 199 8.76 12.47 -7.81
CA HIS A 199 8.13 11.19 -7.56
C HIS A 199 7.60 10.53 -8.85
N ARG A 200 7.18 11.32 -9.85
CA ARG A 200 6.90 10.78 -11.19
C ARG A 200 8.13 10.14 -11.82
N VAL A 201 9.29 10.80 -11.73
CA VAL A 201 10.57 10.21 -12.17
C VAL A 201 10.84 8.91 -11.45
N HIS A 202 10.65 8.86 -10.12
CA HIS A 202 10.83 7.67 -9.31
C HIS A 202 9.96 6.50 -9.78
N HIS A 203 8.71 6.74 -10.16
CA HIS A 203 7.80 5.73 -10.72
C HIS A 203 8.03 5.44 -12.21
N GLY A 204 8.95 6.16 -12.86
CA GLY A 204 9.21 6.02 -14.29
C GLY A 204 9.97 4.73 -14.63
N VAL A 205 9.50 4.01 -15.66
CA VAL A 205 10.20 2.86 -16.24
C VAL A 205 11.11 3.23 -17.43
N ASN A 206 11.16 4.50 -17.82
CA ASN A 206 12.14 5.01 -18.76
C ASN A 206 13.55 4.68 -18.25
N PHE A 207 14.47 4.19 -19.07
CA PHE A 207 15.82 3.80 -18.63
C PHE A 207 16.55 4.90 -17.85
N LYS A 208 16.37 6.15 -18.25
CA LYS A 208 16.90 7.33 -17.59
C LYS A 208 16.40 7.51 -16.15
N TYR A 209 15.17 7.05 -15.85
CA TYR A 209 14.49 7.25 -14.58
C TYR A 209 14.60 6.05 -13.63
N LEU A 210 15.11 4.91 -14.12
CA LEU A 210 15.28 3.73 -13.27
C LEU A 210 16.21 4.03 -12.09
N ASP A 211 15.79 3.61 -10.90
CA ASP A 211 16.55 3.73 -9.65
C ASP A 211 16.95 5.18 -9.32
N LYS A 212 16.02 6.12 -9.51
CA LYS A 212 16.17 7.55 -9.20
C LYS A 212 15.16 8.03 -8.16
N ASN A 213 15.51 9.13 -7.48
CA ASN A 213 14.66 9.93 -6.61
C ASN A 213 13.97 9.13 -5.49
N PHE A 214 14.75 8.57 -4.56
CA PHE A 214 14.25 7.78 -3.43
C PHE A 214 13.83 8.61 -2.21
N GLY A 215 14.07 9.94 -2.22
CA GLY A 215 13.72 10.82 -1.11
C GLY A 215 12.22 10.81 -0.81
N GLU A 216 11.87 10.67 0.47
CA GLU A 216 10.46 10.66 0.90
C GLU A 216 9.96 12.09 1.13
N PHE A 217 10.60 12.85 2.02
CA PHE A 217 10.25 14.24 2.30
C PHE A 217 11.26 15.22 1.70
N LEU A 218 12.55 14.95 1.85
CA LEU A 218 13.65 15.76 1.36
C LEU A 218 14.36 15.10 0.18
N ILE A 219 14.46 15.81 -0.96
CA ILE A 219 15.19 15.36 -2.14
C ILE A 219 16.72 15.54 -1.97
N ILE A 220 17.16 16.18 -0.92
CA ILE A 220 18.58 16.43 -0.65
C ILE A 220 19.39 15.15 -0.54
N TRP A 221 18.80 14.05 -0.04
CA TRP A 221 19.47 12.75 0.06
C TRP A 221 19.85 12.21 -1.32
N ASP A 222 18.94 12.32 -2.29
CA ASP A 222 19.23 11.93 -3.67
C ASP A 222 20.36 12.74 -4.29
N ARG A 223 20.42 14.04 -3.98
CA ARG A 223 21.51 14.90 -4.44
C ARG A 223 22.84 14.53 -3.79
N ILE A 224 22.85 14.24 -2.48
CA ILE A 224 24.05 13.85 -1.73
C ILE A 224 24.56 12.49 -2.20
N PHE A 225 23.68 11.51 -2.43
CA PHE A 225 24.02 10.14 -2.78
C PHE A 225 24.00 9.83 -4.28
N GLY A 226 23.82 10.85 -5.14
CA GLY A 226 23.94 10.74 -6.61
C GLY A 226 22.78 9.98 -7.28
N THR A 227 21.62 9.91 -6.65
CA THR A 227 20.42 9.26 -7.19
C THR A 227 19.38 10.25 -7.72
N PHE A 228 19.69 11.55 -7.72
CA PHE A 228 18.80 12.59 -8.24
C PHE A 228 18.73 12.56 -9.76
N GLU A 229 17.51 12.64 -10.30
CA GLU A 229 17.25 12.88 -11.73
C GLU A 229 16.07 13.85 -11.90
N GLU A 230 16.20 14.76 -12.84
CA GLU A 230 15.17 15.76 -13.14
C GLU A 230 14.14 15.20 -14.15
N GLU A 231 12.86 15.54 -13.96
CA GLU A 231 11.81 15.22 -14.94
C GLU A 231 11.98 16.09 -16.19
N THR A 232 12.44 15.50 -17.27
CA THR A 232 12.63 16.18 -18.58
C THR A 232 11.78 15.54 -19.67
N ASP A 233 11.64 14.21 -19.64
CA ASP A 233 10.91 13.45 -20.63
C ASP A 233 9.56 13.00 -20.07
N LYS A 234 8.62 12.67 -20.94
CA LYS A 234 7.33 12.12 -20.52
C LYS A 234 7.56 10.80 -19.79
N VAL A 235 7.08 10.74 -18.56
CA VAL A 235 7.21 9.54 -17.73
C VAL A 235 6.26 8.44 -18.22
N VAL A 236 6.77 7.23 -18.25
CA VAL A 236 6.01 6.00 -18.52
C VAL A 236 5.96 5.20 -17.23
N TYR A 237 4.76 4.87 -16.74
CA TYR A 237 4.57 4.19 -15.46
C TYR A 237 4.35 2.70 -15.62
N GLY A 238 4.56 1.94 -14.55
CA GLY A 238 4.43 0.49 -14.49
C GLY A 238 5.73 -0.20 -14.11
N MET A 239 5.88 -1.46 -14.51
CA MET A 239 7.09 -2.23 -14.23
C MET A 239 7.35 -3.28 -15.32
N TYR A 240 8.62 -3.65 -15.53
CA TYR A 240 9.02 -4.63 -16.54
C TYR A 240 8.42 -6.02 -16.33
N SER A 241 8.19 -6.43 -15.10
CA SER A 241 7.54 -7.69 -14.75
C SER A 241 6.12 -7.47 -14.19
N HIS A 242 5.26 -6.77 -14.95
CA HIS A 242 3.91 -6.42 -14.52
C HIS A 242 3.06 -7.68 -14.21
N PRO A 243 2.29 -7.71 -13.09
CA PRO A 243 1.51 -8.88 -12.66
C PRO A 243 0.37 -9.26 -13.59
N GLN A 244 -0.03 -8.41 -14.53
CA GLN A 244 -1.12 -8.64 -15.50
C GLN A 244 -2.41 -9.12 -14.82
N SER A 245 -2.81 -8.47 -13.73
CA SER A 245 -3.98 -8.83 -12.94
C SER A 245 -4.42 -7.67 -12.04
N TRP A 246 -5.73 -7.57 -11.82
CA TRP A 246 -6.33 -6.71 -10.80
C TRP A 246 -6.42 -7.41 -9.44
N ASN A 247 -6.08 -8.70 -9.37
CA ASN A 247 -6.18 -9.47 -8.14
C ASN A 247 -5.10 -9.03 -7.12
N PRO A 248 -5.51 -8.55 -5.92
CA PRO A 248 -4.58 -8.04 -4.93
C PRO A 248 -3.58 -9.08 -4.43
N ILE A 249 -3.93 -10.37 -4.42
CA ILE A 249 -2.99 -11.46 -4.09
C ILE A 249 -1.92 -11.58 -5.17
N ASN A 250 -2.32 -11.54 -6.45
CA ASN A 250 -1.34 -11.57 -7.54
C ASN A 250 -0.45 -10.33 -7.52
N ILE A 251 -1.01 -9.15 -7.33
CA ILE A 251 -0.26 -7.90 -7.24
C ILE A 251 0.78 -7.99 -6.10
N ASN A 252 0.35 -8.37 -4.89
CA ASN A 252 1.24 -8.43 -3.72
C ASN A 252 2.33 -9.50 -3.81
N PHE A 253 2.04 -10.64 -4.41
CA PHE A 253 2.95 -11.80 -4.37
C PHE A 253 3.58 -12.16 -5.72
N HIS A 254 3.38 -11.34 -6.76
CA HIS A 254 3.90 -11.61 -8.10
C HIS A 254 5.43 -11.78 -8.12
N TYR A 255 6.17 -10.81 -7.59
CA TYR A 255 7.63 -10.85 -7.59
C TYR A 255 8.17 -11.91 -6.64
N TYR A 256 7.50 -12.16 -5.51
CA TYR A 256 7.83 -13.30 -4.63
C TYR A 256 7.71 -14.64 -5.36
N LYS A 257 6.70 -14.82 -6.22
CA LYS A 257 6.56 -16.03 -7.05
C LYS A 257 7.71 -16.16 -8.06
N ILE A 258 8.19 -15.06 -8.62
CA ILE A 258 9.36 -15.06 -9.52
C ILE A 258 10.59 -15.52 -8.74
N LEU A 259 10.88 -14.89 -7.60
CA LEU A 259 12.01 -15.27 -6.74
C LEU A 259 11.93 -16.73 -6.29
N TRP A 260 10.73 -17.19 -5.90
CA TRP A 260 10.53 -18.57 -5.51
C TRP A 260 10.86 -19.55 -6.64
N LYS A 261 10.36 -19.28 -7.85
CA LYS A 261 10.65 -20.13 -9.03
C LYS A 261 12.15 -20.17 -9.34
N GLU A 262 12.82 -19.02 -9.35
CA GLU A 262 14.28 -18.94 -9.57
C GLU A 262 15.05 -19.66 -8.45
N SER A 263 14.62 -19.50 -7.19
CA SER A 263 15.22 -20.17 -6.03
C SER A 263 15.11 -21.70 -6.16
N VAL A 264 13.92 -22.23 -6.49
CA VAL A 264 13.73 -23.68 -6.68
C VAL A 264 14.56 -24.21 -7.84
N ALA A 265 14.65 -23.48 -8.95
CA ALA A 265 15.39 -23.85 -10.15
C ALA A 265 16.91 -23.80 -9.97
N ALA A 266 17.44 -23.03 -8.99
CA ALA A 266 18.86 -22.90 -8.76
C ALA A 266 19.50 -24.25 -8.35
N PRO A 267 20.59 -24.70 -9.02
CA PRO A 267 21.22 -25.97 -8.71
C PRO A 267 21.93 -26.00 -7.35
N TYR A 268 22.44 -24.84 -6.92
CA TYR A 268 23.23 -24.73 -5.69
C TYR A 268 22.40 -24.25 -4.52
N THR A 269 22.39 -24.99 -3.42
CA THR A 269 21.56 -24.71 -2.24
C THR A 269 21.79 -23.32 -1.65
N LEU A 270 23.06 -22.88 -1.58
CA LEU A 270 23.39 -21.55 -1.08
C LEU A 270 22.77 -20.43 -1.94
N ASP A 271 22.77 -20.62 -3.27
CA ASP A 271 22.24 -19.63 -4.20
C ASP A 271 20.70 -19.50 -4.10
N LYS A 272 19.99 -20.57 -3.67
CA LYS A 272 18.56 -20.55 -3.38
C LYS A 272 18.20 -19.52 -2.30
N PHE A 273 19.01 -19.44 -1.26
CA PHE A 273 18.82 -18.46 -0.18
C PHE A 273 19.39 -17.10 -0.52
N LYS A 274 20.58 -17.09 -1.14
CA LYS A 274 21.31 -15.88 -1.48
C LYS A 274 20.52 -14.98 -2.44
N LEU A 275 19.79 -15.55 -3.41
CA LEU A 275 18.97 -14.84 -4.37
C LEU A 275 18.06 -13.78 -3.71
N TRP A 276 17.47 -14.10 -2.57
CA TRP A 276 16.53 -13.21 -1.88
C TRP A 276 17.16 -11.90 -1.42
N PHE A 277 18.46 -11.92 -1.11
CA PHE A 277 19.20 -10.78 -0.56
C PHE A 277 20.16 -10.14 -1.55
N MET A 278 20.26 -10.70 -2.76
CA MET A 278 21.10 -10.16 -3.83
C MET A 278 20.42 -9.00 -4.55
N PRO A 279 21.20 -8.16 -5.27
CA PRO A 279 20.66 -7.12 -6.11
C PRO A 279 19.72 -7.65 -7.19
N LEU A 280 18.80 -6.79 -7.65
CA LEU A 280 17.94 -7.09 -8.80
C LEU A 280 18.82 -7.45 -10.02
N GLY A 281 18.38 -8.47 -10.77
CA GLY A 281 19.14 -8.93 -11.92
C GLY A 281 20.24 -9.95 -11.61
N TRP A 282 20.61 -10.16 -10.33
CA TRP A 282 21.54 -11.23 -9.97
C TRP A 282 20.95 -12.61 -10.34
N VAL A 283 21.79 -13.46 -10.94
CA VAL A 283 21.40 -14.79 -11.43
C VAL A 283 22.14 -15.85 -10.63
N PRO A 284 21.42 -16.84 -10.05
CA PRO A 284 22.03 -18.01 -9.44
C PRO A 284 22.96 -18.76 -10.43
N ARG A 285 24.07 -19.31 -9.95
CA ARG A 285 24.99 -20.10 -10.76
C ARG A 285 24.26 -21.29 -11.40
N GLY A 286 24.53 -21.52 -12.68
CA GLY A 286 23.91 -22.61 -13.45
C GLY A 286 22.52 -22.28 -14.03
N LEU A 287 21.97 -21.08 -13.77
CA LEU A 287 20.82 -20.56 -14.52
C LEU A 287 21.28 -19.68 -15.68
N SER A 288 20.43 -19.60 -16.71
CA SER A 288 20.67 -18.72 -17.86
C SER A 288 20.59 -17.25 -17.46
N PRO A 289 21.40 -16.35 -18.05
CA PRO A 289 21.29 -14.93 -17.88
C PRO A 289 19.87 -14.42 -18.14
N LYS A 290 19.43 -13.40 -17.42
CA LYS A 290 18.17 -12.74 -17.68
C LYS A 290 18.21 -12.02 -19.04
N PRO A 291 17.11 -12.00 -19.79
CA PRO A 291 17.07 -11.25 -21.06
C PRO A 291 17.37 -9.78 -20.83
N THR A 292 18.05 -9.16 -21.79
CA THR A 292 18.27 -7.71 -21.77
C THR A 292 16.93 -6.97 -21.80
N LEU A 293 16.75 -6.01 -20.91
CA LEU A 293 15.56 -5.17 -20.88
C LEU A 293 15.49 -4.33 -22.15
N VAL A 294 14.30 -4.22 -22.72
CA VAL A 294 13.99 -3.27 -23.80
C VAL A 294 13.27 -2.10 -23.17
N GLU A 295 13.70 -0.88 -23.49
CA GLU A 295 13.08 0.31 -22.90
C GLU A 295 11.59 0.40 -23.21
N ILE A 296 10.78 0.60 -22.17
CA ILE A 296 9.35 0.86 -22.30
C ILE A 296 9.16 2.35 -22.55
N THR A 297 8.58 2.68 -23.70
CA THR A 297 8.29 4.04 -24.15
C THR A 297 6.78 4.23 -24.29
N THR A 298 6.33 5.46 -24.48
CA THR A 298 4.92 5.76 -24.75
C THR A 298 4.38 5.12 -26.03
N GLN A 299 5.28 4.72 -26.97
CA GLN A 299 4.91 4.10 -28.23
C GLN A 299 4.76 2.59 -28.14
N ASN A 300 5.54 1.93 -27.26
CA ASN A 300 5.53 0.47 -27.13
C ASN A 300 4.89 -0.06 -25.84
N GLN A 301 4.43 0.82 -24.95
CA GLN A 301 3.75 0.42 -23.74
C GLN A 301 2.37 -0.17 -24.06
N HIS A 302 2.12 -1.38 -23.61
CA HIS A 302 0.81 -2.03 -23.62
C HIS A 302 0.27 -2.07 -22.19
N ARG A 303 -0.61 -1.12 -21.85
CA ARG A 303 -1.24 -1.08 -20.52
C ARG A 303 -2.16 -2.27 -20.31
N PHE A 304 -2.13 -2.83 -19.12
CA PHE A 304 -3.03 -3.91 -18.75
C PHE A 304 -4.48 -3.43 -18.70
N GLN A 305 -5.34 -4.05 -19.49
CA GLN A 305 -6.77 -3.75 -19.57
C GLN A 305 -7.57 -5.04 -19.61
N THR A 306 -8.75 -5.01 -19.05
CA THR A 306 -9.68 -6.15 -19.06
C THR A 306 -11.10 -5.70 -19.37
N VAL A 307 -11.89 -6.62 -19.89
CA VAL A 307 -13.33 -6.42 -20.05
C VAL A 307 -13.99 -6.85 -18.75
N MET A 308 -14.74 -5.96 -18.11
CA MET A 308 -15.50 -6.27 -16.90
C MET A 308 -16.95 -6.68 -17.24
N PHE A 309 -17.59 -7.36 -16.31
CA PHE A 309 -18.99 -7.72 -16.46
C PHE A 309 -19.88 -6.49 -16.74
N PRO A 310 -20.99 -6.64 -17.50
CA PRO A 310 -21.96 -5.59 -17.71
C PRO A 310 -22.50 -5.04 -16.38
N ASN A 311 -22.72 -3.75 -16.31
CA ASN A 311 -23.23 -3.06 -15.10
C ASN A 311 -22.41 -3.30 -13.82
N ALA A 312 -21.12 -3.69 -13.93
CA ALA A 312 -20.25 -3.92 -12.79
C ALA A 312 -19.93 -2.66 -12.00
N LYS A 313 -19.79 -1.49 -12.66
CA LYS A 313 -19.39 -0.24 -11.99
C LYS A 313 -20.27 0.15 -10.81
N PRO A 314 -21.61 0.30 -10.95
CA PRO A 314 -22.45 0.69 -9.81
C PRO A 314 -22.42 -0.36 -8.69
N TYR A 315 -22.38 -1.65 -9.02
CA TYR A 315 -22.21 -2.72 -8.04
C TYR A 315 -20.92 -2.55 -7.23
N LEU A 316 -19.80 -2.38 -7.92
CA LEU A 316 -18.49 -2.24 -7.29
C LEU A 316 -18.38 -0.96 -6.44
N ILE A 317 -19.02 0.14 -6.85
CA ILE A 317 -19.06 1.38 -6.06
C ILE A 317 -19.84 1.15 -4.74
N VAL A 318 -21.01 0.52 -4.79
CA VAL A 318 -21.78 0.20 -3.59
C VAL A 318 -20.96 -0.71 -2.66
N HIS A 319 -20.35 -1.76 -3.22
CA HIS A 319 -19.52 -2.68 -2.43
C HIS A 319 -18.22 -2.06 -1.94
N ALA A 320 -17.66 -1.03 -2.60
CA ALA A 320 -16.55 -0.25 -2.07
C ALA A 320 -16.95 0.49 -0.79
N VAL A 321 -18.13 1.11 -0.76
CA VAL A 321 -18.67 1.76 0.45
C VAL A 321 -18.89 0.72 1.56
N LEU A 322 -19.51 -0.43 1.25
CA LEU A 322 -19.70 -1.52 2.23
C LEU A 322 -18.36 -2.07 2.73
N GLY A 323 -17.34 -2.12 1.88
CA GLY A 323 -15.98 -2.50 2.26
C GLY A 323 -15.35 -1.51 3.24
N ILE A 324 -15.54 -0.21 3.08
CA ILE A 324 -15.12 0.81 4.06
C ILE A 324 -15.81 0.57 5.41
N LEU A 325 -17.12 0.33 5.42
CA LEU A 325 -17.86 0.07 6.66
C LEU A 325 -17.34 -1.18 7.37
N LEU A 326 -17.11 -2.26 6.63
CA LEU A 326 -16.54 -3.49 7.19
C LEU A 326 -15.11 -3.25 7.71
N MET A 327 -14.27 -2.53 6.96
CA MET A 327 -12.93 -2.14 7.41
C MET A 327 -12.99 -1.35 8.73
N MET A 328 -13.90 -0.39 8.84
CA MET A 328 -14.06 0.40 10.06
C MET A 328 -14.44 -0.47 11.26
N MET A 329 -15.30 -1.48 11.09
CA MET A 329 -15.62 -2.44 12.15
C MET A 329 -14.38 -3.23 12.60
N VAL A 330 -13.49 -3.57 11.67
CA VAL A 330 -12.25 -4.33 11.96
C VAL A 330 -11.20 -3.48 12.67
N ILE A 331 -10.97 -2.22 12.21
CA ILE A 331 -9.82 -1.42 12.66
C ILE A 331 -10.11 -0.46 13.81
N LYS A 332 -11.39 -0.14 14.07
CA LYS A 332 -11.76 0.84 15.10
C LYS A 332 -11.36 0.35 16.49
N GLY A 333 -10.71 1.21 17.27
CA GLY A 333 -10.19 0.87 18.60
C GLY A 333 -11.28 0.43 19.60
N ASP A 334 -12.44 1.11 19.56
CA ASP A 334 -13.64 0.83 20.35
C ASP A 334 -14.65 -0.09 19.62
N SER A 335 -14.20 -0.89 18.65
CA SER A 335 -15.05 -1.87 17.98
C SER A 335 -15.58 -2.89 19.01
N PRO A 336 -16.87 -3.27 18.96
CA PRO A 336 -17.42 -4.31 19.80
C PRO A 336 -16.84 -5.71 19.47
N TRP A 337 -16.16 -5.85 18.32
CA TRP A 337 -15.59 -7.10 17.86
C TRP A 337 -14.33 -7.48 18.62
N SER A 338 -14.27 -8.71 19.10
CA SER A 338 -13.05 -9.32 19.67
C SER A 338 -11.94 -9.43 18.62
N ILE A 339 -10.72 -9.70 19.05
CA ILE A 339 -9.58 -9.86 18.13
C ILE A 339 -9.83 -10.96 17.08
N SER A 340 -10.42 -12.11 17.48
CA SER A 340 -10.77 -13.20 16.57
C SER A 340 -11.83 -12.80 15.54
N GLU A 341 -12.85 -12.06 15.96
CA GLU A 341 -13.89 -11.53 15.06
C GLU A 341 -13.35 -10.50 14.07
N ARG A 342 -12.42 -9.65 14.51
CA ARG A 342 -11.71 -8.73 13.63
C ARG A 342 -10.89 -9.47 12.56
N TRP A 343 -10.25 -10.58 12.91
CA TRP A 343 -9.55 -11.42 11.92
C TRP A 343 -10.51 -12.04 10.91
N ILE A 344 -11.67 -12.51 11.34
CA ILE A 344 -12.73 -13.00 10.44
C ILE A 344 -13.19 -11.87 9.51
N GLY A 345 -13.45 -10.69 10.04
CA GLY A 345 -13.80 -9.50 9.25
C GLY A 345 -12.73 -9.12 8.22
N ALA A 346 -11.45 -9.18 8.60
CA ALA A 346 -10.34 -8.95 7.69
C ALA A 346 -10.30 -9.98 6.55
N ILE A 347 -10.50 -11.25 6.84
CA ILE A 347 -10.57 -12.33 5.83
C ILE A 347 -11.75 -12.10 4.87
N LEU A 348 -12.91 -11.73 5.39
CA LEU A 348 -14.08 -11.41 4.57
C LEU A 348 -13.85 -10.20 3.67
N LEU A 349 -13.16 -9.18 4.16
CA LEU A 349 -12.77 -8.03 3.37
C LEU A 349 -11.78 -8.41 2.26
N TRP A 350 -10.78 -9.23 2.55
CA TRP A 350 -9.88 -9.76 1.52
C TRP A 350 -10.62 -10.59 0.48
N HIS A 351 -11.58 -11.43 0.90
CA HIS A 351 -12.45 -12.17 -0.03
C HIS A 351 -13.23 -11.22 -0.94
N GLN A 352 -13.79 -10.15 -0.38
CA GLN A 352 -14.49 -9.11 -1.15
C GLN A 352 -13.60 -8.47 -2.21
N ILE A 353 -12.38 -8.08 -1.86
CA ILE A 353 -11.45 -7.41 -2.76
C ILE A 353 -10.97 -8.37 -3.87
N ILE A 354 -10.77 -9.64 -3.54
CA ILE A 354 -10.46 -10.68 -4.52
C ILE A 354 -11.62 -10.83 -5.52
N ASN A 355 -12.86 -10.82 -5.05
CA ASN A 355 -14.02 -10.91 -5.92
C ASN A 355 -14.17 -9.67 -6.83
N TRP A 356 -13.81 -8.47 -6.35
CA TRP A 356 -13.76 -7.28 -7.21
C TRP A 356 -12.84 -7.49 -8.42
N SER A 357 -11.68 -8.07 -8.21
CA SER A 357 -10.78 -8.39 -9.32
C SER A 357 -11.38 -9.39 -10.30
N GLY A 358 -12.07 -10.41 -9.81
CA GLY A 358 -12.81 -11.35 -10.63
C GLY A 358 -13.91 -10.70 -11.46
N ILE A 359 -14.62 -9.71 -10.88
CA ILE A 359 -15.62 -8.91 -11.60
C ILE A 359 -14.96 -8.04 -12.68
N LEU A 360 -13.85 -7.37 -12.36
CA LEU A 360 -13.08 -6.55 -13.30
C LEU A 360 -12.48 -7.35 -14.46
N GLU A 361 -12.19 -8.63 -14.24
CA GLU A 361 -11.60 -9.55 -15.22
C GLU A 361 -12.64 -10.51 -15.84
N SER A 362 -13.93 -10.36 -15.56
CA SER A 362 -15.05 -11.22 -16.01
C SER A 362 -14.79 -12.72 -15.77
N LYS A 363 -14.31 -13.08 -14.58
CA LYS A 363 -14.00 -14.48 -14.22
C LYS A 363 -15.27 -15.23 -13.83
N ARG A 364 -15.50 -16.42 -14.41
CA ARG A 364 -16.69 -17.26 -14.16
C ARG A 364 -16.85 -17.66 -12.68
N TRP A 365 -15.76 -17.90 -11.97
CA TRP A 365 -15.79 -18.31 -10.56
C TRP A 365 -16.40 -17.24 -9.64
N VAL A 366 -16.41 -15.97 -10.05
CA VAL A 366 -16.80 -14.86 -9.18
C VAL A 366 -18.28 -14.90 -8.81
N PHE A 367 -19.14 -15.42 -9.67
CA PHE A 367 -20.57 -15.52 -9.39
C PHE A 367 -20.82 -16.31 -8.09
N THR A 368 -20.31 -17.53 -8.02
CA THR A 368 -20.48 -18.40 -6.83
C THR A 368 -19.74 -17.83 -5.62
N SER A 369 -18.52 -17.36 -5.81
CA SER A 369 -17.68 -16.80 -4.76
C SER A 369 -18.32 -15.55 -4.11
N GLU A 370 -18.94 -14.68 -4.91
CA GLU A 370 -19.58 -13.46 -4.44
C GLU A 370 -20.85 -13.75 -3.61
N ILE A 371 -21.66 -14.71 -4.02
CA ILE A 371 -22.82 -15.15 -3.24
C ILE A 371 -22.38 -15.71 -1.89
N ILE A 372 -21.36 -16.57 -1.87
CA ILE A 372 -20.79 -17.11 -0.63
C ILE A 372 -20.29 -15.97 0.26
N ARG A 373 -19.54 -15.03 -0.29
CA ARG A 373 -19.03 -13.88 0.45
C ARG A 373 -20.14 -13.03 1.07
N ILE A 374 -21.20 -12.73 0.30
CA ILE A 374 -22.35 -11.94 0.80
C ILE A 374 -22.97 -12.65 2.01
N ILE A 375 -23.27 -13.95 1.89
CA ILE A 375 -23.87 -14.74 2.96
C ILE A 375 -22.99 -14.75 4.20
N LEU A 376 -21.69 -15.03 4.05
CA LEU A 376 -20.74 -15.07 5.16
C LEU A 376 -20.58 -13.71 5.83
N THR A 377 -20.54 -12.61 5.05
CA THR A 377 -20.43 -11.25 5.59
C THR A 377 -21.67 -10.87 6.39
N VAL A 378 -22.87 -11.15 5.85
CA VAL A 378 -24.13 -10.90 6.53
C VAL A 378 -24.19 -11.68 7.86
N PHE A 379 -23.83 -12.96 7.81
CA PHE A 379 -23.80 -13.81 9.00
C PHE A 379 -22.82 -13.26 10.06
N ALA A 380 -21.60 -12.90 9.66
CA ALA A 380 -20.60 -12.36 10.59
C ALA A 380 -21.05 -11.03 11.20
N VAL A 381 -21.56 -10.11 10.41
CA VAL A 381 -22.06 -8.82 10.90
C VAL A 381 -23.26 -9.02 11.85
N TYR A 382 -24.16 -9.94 11.52
CA TYR A 382 -25.31 -10.26 12.38
C TYR A 382 -24.90 -10.86 13.73
N VAL A 383 -23.95 -11.82 13.72
CA VAL A 383 -23.52 -12.54 14.93
C VAL A 383 -22.61 -11.67 15.81
N PHE A 384 -21.71 -10.87 15.20
CA PHE A 384 -20.68 -10.12 15.95
C PHE A 384 -21.11 -8.70 16.33
N SER A 385 -22.27 -8.23 15.86
CA SER A 385 -22.73 -6.89 16.13
C SER A 385 -24.12 -6.88 16.75
N SER A 386 -24.30 -6.04 17.77
CA SER A 386 -25.62 -5.80 18.38
C SER A 386 -26.44 -4.87 17.47
N LEU A 387 -27.12 -5.44 16.48
CA LEU A 387 -27.88 -4.71 15.49
C LEU A 387 -29.30 -4.40 15.95
N LEU A 388 -29.79 -3.20 15.65
CA LEU A 388 -31.18 -2.84 15.78
C LEU A 388 -32.01 -3.49 14.64
N THR A 389 -33.31 -3.72 14.87
CA THR A 389 -34.20 -4.36 13.89
C THR A 389 -34.14 -3.73 12.50
N TRP A 390 -34.12 -2.39 12.40
CA TRP A 390 -34.03 -1.70 11.11
C TRP A 390 -32.68 -1.91 10.41
N GLN A 391 -31.58 -2.08 11.18
CA GLN A 391 -30.25 -2.38 10.63
C GLN A 391 -30.20 -3.80 10.05
N ILE A 392 -30.85 -4.76 10.72
CA ILE A 392 -31.00 -6.14 10.22
C ILE A 392 -31.80 -6.14 8.90
N LEU A 393 -32.91 -5.41 8.84
CA LEU A 393 -33.72 -5.28 7.62
C LEU A 393 -32.90 -4.66 6.47
N LEU A 394 -32.15 -3.59 6.75
CA LEU A 394 -31.28 -2.96 5.76
C LEU A 394 -30.21 -3.94 5.26
N LEU A 395 -29.58 -4.70 6.16
CA LEU A 395 -28.56 -5.69 5.81
C LEU A 395 -29.15 -6.77 4.88
N ILE A 396 -30.36 -7.27 5.17
CA ILE A 396 -31.07 -8.27 4.35
C ILE A 396 -31.41 -7.68 2.96
N ILE A 397 -31.89 -6.45 2.91
CA ILE A 397 -32.23 -5.76 1.64
C ILE A 397 -30.97 -5.62 0.77
N LEU A 398 -29.87 -5.13 1.34
CA LEU A 398 -28.61 -4.96 0.62
C LEU A 398 -28.06 -6.31 0.13
N ALA A 399 -28.11 -7.34 0.96
CA ALA A 399 -27.67 -8.68 0.58
C ALA A 399 -28.54 -9.27 -0.55
N SER A 400 -29.87 -9.20 -0.40
CA SER A 400 -30.80 -9.72 -1.41
C SER A 400 -30.65 -8.97 -2.74
N GLY A 401 -30.53 -7.66 -2.71
CA GLY A 401 -30.27 -6.84 -3.89
C GLY A 401 -28.95 -7.19 -4.58
N SER A 402 -27.88 -7.42 -3.78
CA SER A 402 -26.57 -7.84 -4.29
C SER A 402 -26.62 -9.23 -4.94
N ILE A 403 -27.32 -10.20 -4.34
CA ILE A 403 -27.49 -11.54 -4.89
C ILE A 403 -28.26 -11.50 -6.22
N VAL A 404 -29.38 -10.75 -6.27
CA VAL A 404 -30.15 -10.55 -7.50
C VAL A 404 -29.31 -9.91 -8.59
N TRP A 405 -28.47 -8.92 -8.23
CA TRP A 405 -27.55 -8.28 -9.16
C TRP A 405 -26.52 -9.26 -9.74
N CYS A 406 -25.88 -10.06 -8.88
CA CYS A 406 -24.95 -11.10 -9.30
C CYS A 406 -25.61 -12.13 -10.24
N TRP A 407 -26.80 -12.56 -9.88
CA TRP A 407 -27.56 -13.50 -10.69
C TRP A 407 -27.89 -12.94 -12.09
N ARG A 408 -28.24 -11.65 -12.17
CA ARG A 408 -28.62 -10.99 -13.42
C ARG A 408 -27.42 -10.67 -14.33
N TYR A 409 -26.29 -10.29 -13.79
CA TYR A 409 -25.20 -9.68 -14.54
C TYR A 409 -23.88 -10.45 -14.51
N PHE A 410 -23.63 -11.30 -13.51
CA PHE A 410 -22.36 -12.01 -13.35
C PHE A 410 -22.47 -13.51 -13.60
N ARG A 411 -23.62 -14.00 -13.93
CA ARG A 411 -23.85 -15.38 -14.32
C ARG A 411 -23.51 -15.50 -15.82
N ALA A 412 -22.29 -16.00 -16.13
CA ALA A 412 -21.81 -16.25 -17.48
C ALA A 412 -21.93 -17.75 -17.85
#